data_4a5f9a534e7ed5d183ad84deba12d1ca
#
_entry.id   4a5f9a534e7ed5d183ad84deba12d1ca
#
_cell.length_a   1.000
_cell.length_b   1.000
_cell.length_c   1.000
_cell.angle_alpha   90.00
_cell.angle_beta   90.00
_cell.angle_gamma   90.00
#
_symmetry.space_group_name_H-M   'P 1'
#
loop_
_entity.id
_entity.type
_entity.pdbx_description
1 polymer ?
#
loop_
_entity_poly.entity_id
_entity_poly.type
_entity_poly.pdbx_seq_one_letter_code
_entity_poly.pdbx_strand_id
1 'polypeptide(L)'
;MKKIVVKEFITVKKVRYLPKPPPPPPPPPQRHVLVVGSCTLDLVTVCDVHPTAGVDQRTSEGCWRRGGSASDMCSVLRRLGTACEFLGRLSRARAFEDLLTSFHSMGIDISHCPMSAHQPTHRSIITIRGCETHTILEYSNRRQELTFQQFLGAVDYQMISWVHFEPRSPTETVRMVQAVRDFNERCPEERIILSADLASLKKPSLMVADLVDYVFVRKHLKHANSFMNGHETVWAVRDGLRQVRAEWKKNQPRKTPHPTQGFLPLDPSHCPAPPQDVPTIIYNNYAEGASCLLPDDTFFKVGPHTPQKIVDVIGENETFAAAVIYALLEPKLRLRDALEYGTRAAVFKVQQDGFDGLRCMPKDLIGCYYA
;
A
#
# COMPACT_ATOMS: atom_id res chain seq x y z
N MET A 1 18.25 -38.69 -88.60
CA MET A 1 18.10 -38.37 -87.16
C MET A 1 17.65 -36.93 -87.02
N LYS A 2 16.38 -36.72 -86.67
CA LYS A 2 15.81 -35.37 -86.38
C LYS A 2 16.04 -35.01 -84.92
N LYS A 3 16.82 -33.94 -84.65
CA LYS A 3 16.96 -33.40 -83.27
C LYS A 3 15.69 -32.66 -82.83
N ILE A 4 15.04 -33.17 -81.77
CA ILE A 4 13.94 -32.49 -81.13
C ILE A 4 14.55 -31.52 -80.11
N VAL A 5 14.31 -30.20 -80.27
CA VAL A 5 14.71 -29.17 -79.35
C VAL A 5 13.51 -28.87 -78.44
N VAL A 6 13.57 -29.30 -77.20
CA VAL A 6 12.56 -28.97 -76.19
C VAL A 6 12.90 -27.54 -75.60
N LYS A 7 12.03 -26.58 -75.84
CA LYS A 7 12.12 -25.28 -75.21
C LYS A 7 11.32 -25.28 -73.89
N GLU A 8 12.01 -25.28 -72.77
CA GLU A 8 11.35 -25.05 -71.46
C GLU A 8 11.01 -23.57 -71.30
N PHE A 9 9.75 -23.28 -71.08
CA PHE A 9 9.28 -21.96 -70.75
C PHE A 9 9.26 -21.80 -69.23
N ILE A 10 10.18 -21.03 -68.66
CA ILE A 10 10.17 -20.65 -67.24
C ILE A 10 9.20 -19.48 -67.06
N THR A 11 8.06 -19.74 -66.45
CA THR A 11 7.10 -18.68 -66.10
C THR A 11 7.51 -18.06 -64.77
N VAL A 12 8.13 -16.91 -64.81
CA VAL A 12 8.47 -16.14 -63.62
C VAL A 12 7.19 -15.45 -63.08
N LYS A 13 6.59 -15.99 -62.04
CA LYS A 13 5.53 -15.27 -61.31
C LYS A 13 6.13 -14.08 -60.58
N LYS A 14 5.75 -12.90 -60.97
CA LYS A 14 6.11 -11.65 -60.28
C LYS A 14 5.44 -11.66 -58.90
N VAL A 15 6.18 -12.01 -57.83
CA VAL A 15 5.71 -11.89 -56.46
C VAL A 15 5.61 -10.43 -56.11
N ARG A 16 4.39 -9.90 -55.94
CA ARG A 16 4.18 -8.57 -55.35
C ARG A 16 4.41 -8.69 -53.84
N TYR A 17 5.51 -8.17 -53.39
CA TYR A 17 5.73 -7.92 -51.95
C TYR A 17 4.74 -6.85 -51.49
N LEU A 18 3.72 -7.28 -50.75
CA LEU A 18 2.93 -6.34 -49.95
C LEU A 18 3.86 -5.71 -48.89
N PRO A 19 3.81 -4.40 -48.67
CA PRO A 19 4.55 -3.80 -47.57
C PRO A 19 4.17 -4.49 -46.27
N LYS A 20 5.16 -4.85 -45.46
CA LYS A 20 4.90 -5.40 -44.13
C LYS A 20 3.97 -4.42 -43.39
N PRO A 21 2.92 -4.91 -42.72
CA PRO A 21 2.10 -4.05 -41.88
C PRO A 21 3.03 -3.32 -40.88
N PRO A 22 2.74 -2.07 -40.56
CA PRO A 22 3.50 -1.35 -39.54
C PRO A 22 3.52 -2.20 -38.26
N PRO A 23 4.63 -2.16 -37.48
CA PRO A 23 4.66 -2.87 -36.20
C PRO A 23 3.50 -2.38 -35.34
N PRO A 24 2.88 -3.28 -34.57
CA PRO A 24 1.81 -2.87 -33.64
C PRO A 24 2.36 -1.77 -32.73
N PRO A 25 1.52 -0.79 -32.34
CA PRO A 25 1.94 0.23 -31.41
C PRO A 25 2.48 -0.43 -30.13
N PRO A 26 3.52 0.15 -29.50
CA PRO A 26 4.01 -0.40 -28.25
C PRO A 26 2.86 -0.52 -27.24
N PRO A 27 2.83 -1.58 -26.42
CA PRO A 27 1.82 -1.71 -25.40
C PRO A 27 1.86 -0.47 -24.50
N PRO A 28 0.69 0.01 -24.00
CA PRO A 28 0.66 1.13 -23.10
C PRO A 28 1.57 0.87 -21.90
N PRO A 29 2.22 1.89 -21.34
CA PRO A 29 3.12 1.73 -20.20
C PRO A 29 2.35 1.07 -19.05
N GLN A 30 2.95 0.07 -18.44
CA GLN A 30 2.33 -0.66 -17.35
C GLN A 30 2.28 0.25 -16.13
N ARG A 31 1.06 0.63 -15.70
CA ARG A 31 0.84 1.43 -14.49
C ARG A 31 1.21 0.62 -13.25
N HIS A 32 1.79 1.29 -12.25
CA HIS A 32 2.28 0.66 -11.03
C HIS A 32 1.53 1.12 -9.78
N VAL A 33 1.86 0.51 -8.64
CA VAL A 33 1.36 0.93 -7.31
C VAL A 33 2.35 1.90 -6.69
N LEU A 34 1.88 3.08 -6.31
CA LEU A 34 2.63 4.04 -5.50
C LEU A 34 2.31 3.82 -4.01
N VAL A 35 3.33 3.64 -3.18
CA VAL A 35 3.17 3.53 -1.73
C VAL A 35 3.87 4.70 -1.06
N VAL A 36 3.07 5.52 -0.36
CA VAL A 36 3.53 6.78 0.26
C VAL A 36 3.62 6.62 1.77
N GLY A 37 4.79 6.86 2.35
CA GLY A 37 4.95 6.78 3.80
C GLY A 37 6.40 6.63 4.27
N SER A 38 6.59 5.83 5.33
CA SER A 38 7.87 5.72 6.02
C SER A 38 8.78 4.62 5.49
N CYS A 39 10.08 4.92 5.57
CA CYS A 39 11.16 3.94 5.56
C CYS A 39 12.02 4.15 6.81
N THR A 40 12.30 3.09 7.55
CA THR A 40 13.03 3.12 8.81
C THR A 40 14.22 2.15 8.79
N LEU A 41 15.22 2.46 9.61
CA LEU A 41 16.25 1.50 9.99
C LEU A 41 15.75 0.75 11.24
N ASP A 42 15.44 -0.52 11.11
CA ASP A 42 14.94 -1.34 12.20
C ASP A 42 16.06 -2.16 12.84
N LEU A 43 16.22 -1.99 14.13
CA LEU A 43 17.06 -2.82 14.98
C LEU A 43 16.15 -3.83 15.68
N VAL A 44 16.13 -5.05 15.17
CA VAL A 44 15.29 -6.13 15.71
C VAL A 44 16.08 -6.96 16.69
N THR A 45 15.50 -7.18 17.87
CA THR A 45 16.05 -8.01 18.93
C THR A 45 15.03 -9.10 19.27
N VAL A 46 15.46 -10.37 19.20
CA VAL A 46 14.60 -11.52 19.53
C VAL A 46 14.95 -11.99 20.92
N CYS A 47 13.96 -12.00 21.80
CA CYS A 47 14.07 -12.43 23.19
C CYS A 47 13.24 -13.70 23.45
N ASP A 48 13.65 -14.53 24.40
CA ASP A 48 12.85 -15.67 24.84
C ASP A 48 11.76 -15.25 25.83
N VAL A 49 12.01 -14.18 26.59
CA VAL A 49 11.08 -13.57 27.54
C VAL A 49 11.13 -12.05 27.41
N HIS A 50 10.06 -11.39 27.85
CA HIS A 50 10.00 -9.93 27.82
C HIS A 50 11.10 -9.32 28.69
N PRO A 51 11.86 -8.30 28.22
CA PRO A 51 12.87 -7.62 29.00
C PRO A 51 12.35 -7.06 30.32
N THR A 52 13.12 -7.22 31.37
CA THR A 52 12.81 -6.74 32.73
C THR A 52 13.49 -5.39 32.96
N ALA A 53 12.74 -4.40 33.44
CA ALA A 53 13.29 -3.08 33.74
C ALA A 53 14.39 -3.16 34.82
N GLY A 54 15.49 -2.43 34.60
CA GLY A 54 16.62 -2.34 35.52
C GLY A 54 17.55 -3.56 35.52
N VAL A 55 17.40 -4.49 34.57
CA VAL A 55 18.24 -5.69 34.45
C VAL A 55 18.89 -5.75 33.08
N ASP A 56 20.23 -5.92 33.07
CA ASP A 56 20.96 -6.15 31.83
C ASP A 56 20.69 -7.58 31.33
N GLN A 57 20.15 -7.68 30.11
CA GLN A 57 19.85 -8.97 29.49
C GLN A 57 20.60 -9.12 28.18
N ARG A 58 21.01 -10.35 27.88
CA ARG A 58 21.68 -10.70 26.62
C ARG A 58 20.76 -11.56 25.78
N THR A 59 20.76 -11.29 24.49
CA THR A 59 20.10 -12.13 23.49
C THR A 59 21.12 -12.60 22.46
N SER A 60 20.89 -13.77 21.88
CA SER A 60 21.75 -14.34 20.84
C SER A 60 21.25 -14.01 19.42
N GLU A 61 20.05 -13.45 19.29
CA GLU A 61 19.43 -13.19 18.00
C GLU A 61 19.04 -11.72 17.86
N GLY A 62 19.37 -11.17 16.70
CA GLY A 62 19.01 -9.83 16.30
C GLY A 62 19.53 -9.51 14.92
N CYS A 63 18.93 -8.52 14.28
CA CYS A 63 19.36 -8.07 12.97
C CYS A 63 19.05 -6.58 12.76
N TRP A 64 19.71 -6.01 11.79
CA TRP A 64 19.40 -4.70 11.24
C TRP A 64 18.73 -4.91 9.88
N ARG A 65 17.64 -4.25 9.64
CA ARG A 65 16.93 -4.37 8.36
C ARG A 65 16.22 -3.10 7.99
N ARG A 66 15.88 -3.00 6.71
CA ARG A 66 14.95 -1.99 6.23
C ARG A 66 13.55 -2.32 6.75
N GLY A 67 12.89 -1.31 7.29
CA GLY A 67 11.53 -1.37 7.75
C GLY A 67 10.76 -0.09 7.43
N GLY A 68 9.65 0.14 8.11
CA GLY A 68 8.69 1.18 7.82
C GLY A 68 7.50 0.65 7.03
N SER A 69 6.28 0.98 7.43
CA SER A 69 5.09 0.35 6.88
C SER A 69 4.97 0.46 5.37
N ALA A 70 5.18 1.66 4.80
CA ALA A 70 5.15 1.84 3.34
C ALA A 70 6.28 1.07 2.64
N SER A 71 7.48 1.08 3.20
CA SER A 71 8.64 0.36 2.69
C SER A 71 8.45 -1.16 2.72
N ASP A 72 7.90 -1.70 3.81
CA ASP A 72 7.61 -3.12 3.98
C ASP A 72 6.51 -3.55 2.98
N MET A 73 5.48 -2.72 2.78
CA MET A 73 4.44 -2.96 1.80
C MET A 73 4.98 -3.06 0.36
N CYS A 74 5.92 -2.18 -0.03
CA CYS A 74 6.62 -2.28 -1.31
C CYS A 74 7.38 -3.61 -1.43
N SER A 75 8.02 -4.07 -0.35
CA SER A 75 8.71 -5.36 -0.33
C SER A 75 7.75 -6.51 -0.65
N VAL A 76 6.60 -6.52 -0.01
CA VAL A 76 5.56 -7.53 -0.24
C VAL A 76 5.04 -7.48 -1.68
N LEU A 77 4.65 -6.29 -2.19
CA LEU A 77 4.18 -6.11 -3.57
C LEU A 77 5.19 -6.67 -4.57
N ARG A 78 6.48 -6.36 -4.38
CA ARG A 78 7.54 -6.89 -5.27
C ARG A 78 7.70 -8.41 -5.16
N ARG A 79 7.57 -8.99 -3.96
CA ARG A 79 7.61 -10.45 -3.79
C ARG A 79 6.42 -11.15 -4.44
N LEU A 80 5.26 -10.53 -4.42
CA LEU A 80 4.07 -11.01 -5.13
C LEU A 80 4.13 -10.78 -6.66
N GLY A 81 5.02 -9.91 -7.14
CA GLY A 81 5.25 -9.67 -8.58
C GLY A 81 4.67 -8.38 -9.12
N THR A 82 4.15 -7.50 -8.27
CA THR A 82 3.63 -6.19 -8.67
C THR A 82 4.75 -5.17 -8.81
N ALA A 83 4.73 -4.38 -9.88
CA ALA A 83 5.57 -3.19 -10.00
C ALA A 83 5.10 -2.13 -8.99
N CYS A 84 6.03 -1.57 -8.22
CA CYS A 84 5.70 -0.52 -7.27
C CYS A 84 6.82 0.51 -7.14
N GLU A 85 6.42 1.71 -6.77
CA GLU A 85 7.26 2.83 -6.40
C GLU A 85 7.02 3.14 -4.92
N PHE A 86 8.10 3.39 -4.18
CA PHE A 86 8.06 3.94 -2.84
C PHE A 86 8.28 5.46 -2.91
N LEU A 87 7.43 6.22 -2.24
CA LEU A 87 7.59 7.66 -2.09
C LEU A 87 7.55 8.05 -0.62
N GLY A 88 8.71 8.35 -0.10
CA GLY A 88 8.91 8.83 1.26
C GLY A 88 10.22 9.57 1.36
N ARG A 89 10.45 10.28 2.44
CA ARG A 89 11.71 10.97 2.63
C ARG A 89 12.79 10.00 3.09
N LEU A 90 13.85 9.86 2.32
CA LEU A 90 14.98 8.99 2.59
C LEU A 90 16.17 9.78 3.17
N SER A 91 17.15 9.08 3.71
CA SER A 91 18.37 9.68 4.29
C SER A 91 19.60 9.35 3.45
N ARG A 92 20.53 10.32 3.34
CA ARG A 92 21.89 10.12 2.80
C ARG A 92 22.91 9.75 3.89
N ALA A 93 22.46 9.56 5.12
CA ALA A 93 23.37 9.15 6.20
C ALA A 93 23.95 7.76 5.89
N ARG A 94 25.24 7.56 6.19
CA ARG A 94 25.95 6.30 5.94
C ARG A 94 25.23 5.07 6.50
N ALA A 95 24.63 5.21 7.68
CA ALA A 95 23.83 4.13 8.29
C ALA A 95 22.58 3.71 7.47
N PHE A 96 22.27 4.44 6.38
CA PHE A 96 21.11 4.18 5.53
C PHE A 96 21.49 3.62 4.15
N GLU A 97 22.77 3.48 3.84
CA GLU A 97 23.25 3.01 2.52
C GLU A 97 22.76 1.59 2.20
N ASP A 98 22.80 0.69 3.17
CA ASP A 98 22.31 -0.68 3.00
C ASP A 98 20.81 -0.75 2.72
N LEU A 99 20.02 0.20 3.28
CA LEU A 99 18.60 0.28 3.04
C LEU A 99 18.30 0.74 1.61
N LEU A 100 19.07 1.70 1.09
CA LEU A 100 18.96 2.15 -0.31
C LEU A 100 19.32 0.99 -1.26
N THR A 101 20.39 0.26 -0.96
CA THR A 101 20.79 -0.94 -1.71
C THR A 101 19.68 -2.00 -1.68
N SER A 102 19.01 -2.19 -0.55
CA SER A 102 17.88 -3.10 -0.42
C SER A 102 16.70 -2.73 -1.33
N PHE A 103 16.36 -1.45 -1.49
CA PHE A 103 15.32 -1.03 -2.44
C PHE A 103 15.69 -1.41 -3.87
N HIS A 104 16.92 -1.11 -4.29
CA HIS A 104 17.41 -1.42 -5.64
C HIS A 104 17.44 -2.92 -5.91
N SER A 105 17.93 -3.73 -4.96
CA SER A 105 18.00 -5.20 -5.09
C SER A 105 16.64 -5.86 -5.20
N MET A 106 15.60 -5.23 -4.68
CA MET A 106 14.22 -5.68 -4.79
C MET A 106 13.50 -5.11 -6.02
N GLY A 107 14.13 -4.19 -6.76
CA GLY A 107 13.53 -3.50 -7.91
C GLY A 107 12.37 -2.57 -7.52
N ILE A 108 12.46 -1.98 -6.31
CA ILE A 108 11.52 -0.95 -5.85
C ILE A 108 12.05 0.40 -6.34
N ASP A 109 11.23 1.14 -7.07
CA ASP A 109 11.61 2.48 -7.53
C ASP A 109 11.57 3.48 -6.37
N ILE A 110 12.66 4.23 -6.21
CA ILE A 110 12.82 5.32 -5.22
C ILE A 110 13.36 6.60 -5.85
N SER A 111 13.32 6.68 -7.18
CA SER A 111 13.96 7.77 -7.93
C SER A 111 13.40 9.15 -7.61
N HIS A 112 12.13 9.22 -7.22
CA HIS A 112 11.45 10.46 -6.87
C HIS A 112 11.49 10.79 -5.37
N CYS A 113 12.15 9.97 -4.55
CA CYS A 113 12.23 10.20 -3.11
C CYS A 113 13.10 11.41 -2.76
N PRO A 114 12.58 12.40 -2.01
CA PRO A 114 13.41 13.48 -1.50
C PRO A 114 14.42 12.95 -0.47
N MET A 115 15.70 13.33 -0.68
CA MET A 115 16.81 12.88 0.14
C MET A 115 17.15 13.91 1.23
N SER A 116 17.29 13.45 2.48
CA SER A 116 17.66 14.25 3.65
C SER A 116 19.11 14.00 4.06
N ALA A 117 19.79 15.03 4.56
CA ALA A 117 21.09 14.88 5.22
C ALA A 117 20.96 14.50 6.72
N HIS A 118 19.75 14.51 7.27
CA HIS A 118 19.51 14.18 8.69
C HIS A 118 19.55 12.68 8.93
N GLN A 119 19.75 12.31 10.20
CA GLN A 119 19.67 10.90 10.60
C GLN A 119 18.30 10.31 10.24
N PRO A 120 18.26 9.05 9.78
CA PRO A 120 17.03 8.38 9.43
C PRO A 120 16.15 8.14 10.66
N THR A 121 14.85 8.02 10.43
CA THR A 121 13.96 7.41 11.41
C THR A 121 14.41 5.98 11.66
N HIS A 122 14.55 5.61 12.93
CA HIS A 122 14.94 4.26 13.30
C HIS A 122 14.02 3.71 14.38
N ARG A 123 13.89 2.39 14.40
CA ARG A 123 13.08 1.68 15.38
C ARG A 123 13.93 0.64 16.09
N SER A 124 13.77 0.56 17.39
CA SER A 124 14.20 -0.60 18.18
C SER A 124 12.97 -1.49 18.38
N ILE A 125 13.05 -2.72 17.91
CA ILE A 125 11.95 -3.66 17.92
C ILE A 125 12.35 -4.87 18.76
N ILE A 126 11.57 -5.13 19.80
CA ILE A 126 11.76 -6.30 20.66
C ILE A 126 10.63 -7.27 20.35
N THR A 127 10.98 -8.46 19.86
CA THR A 127 10.05 -9.55 19.61
C THR A 127 10.28 -10.66 20.62
N ILE A 128 9.21 -11.37 20.96
CA ILE A 128 9.31 -12.54 21.85
C ILE A 128 9.14 -13.79 20.99
N ARG A 129 10.06 -14.72 21.10
CA ARG A 129 10.08 -15.97 20.32
C ARG A 129 8.76 -16.73 20.46
N GLY A 130 8.15 -17.07 19.34
CA GLY A 130 6.89 -17.81 19.30
C GLY A 130 5.64 -17.02 19.73
N CYS A 131 5.76 -15.70 19.99
CA CYS A 131 4.65 -14.85 20.38
C CYS A 131 4.23 -13.89 19.27
N GLU A 132 2.96 -13.50 19.28
CA GLU A 132 2.42 -12.45 18.39
C GLU A 132 2.75 -11.03 18.85
N THR A 133 3.23 -10.88 20.09
CA THR A 133 3.49 -9.58 20.70
C THR A 133 4.90 -9.10 20.40
N HIS A 134 5.02 -7.82 20.17
CA HIS A 134 6.29 -7.12 20.03
C HIS A 134 6.20 -5.72 20.65
N THR A 135 7.33 -5.15 20.96
CA THR A 135 7.44 -3.76 21.45
C THR A 135 8.27 -2.96 20.45
N ILE A 136 7.77 -1.82 20.03
CA ILE A 136 8.46 -0.91 19.12
C ILE A 136 8.72 0.41 19.84
N LEU A 137 10.00 0.80 19.86
CA LEU A 137 10.43 2.15 20.23
C LEU A 137 10.91 2.86 18.97
N GLU A 138 10.16 3.86 18.54
CA GLU A 138 10.46 4.63 17.34
C GLU A 138 11.08 5.99 17.70
N TYR A 139 12.26 6.26 17.16
CA TYR A 139 12.80 7.61 17.08
C TYR A 139 12.35 8.23 15.75
N SER A 140 11.46 9.18 15.83
CA SER A 140 10.94 9.89 14.66
C SER A 140 11.32 11.36 14.73
N ASN A 141 11.93 11.86 13.66
CA ASN A 141 12.15 13.27 13.46
C ASN A 141 11.10 13.81 12.49
N ARG A 142 10.16 14.62 12.98
CA ARG A 142 9.08 15.21 12.16
C ARG A 142 9.57 15.95 10.90
N ARG A 143 10.83 16.40 10.87
CA ARG A 143 11.46 17.03 9.70
C ARG A 143 11.73 16.03 8.58
N GLN A 144 11.53 14.75 8.81
CA GLN A 144 11.74 13.68 7.82
C GLN A 144 10.45 13.20 7.16
N GLU A 145 9.30 13.76 7.51
CA GLU A 145 8.06 13.42 6.83
C GLU A 145 7.98 14.07 5.44
N LEU A 146 7.35 13.38 4.50
CA LEU A 146 7.10 13.89 3.16
C LEU A 146 6.12 15.06 3.21
N THR A 147 6.45 16.17 2.56
CA THR A 147 5.54 17.31 2.46
C THR A 147 4.67 17.21 1.20
N PHE A 148 3.53 17.89 1.21
CA PHE A 148 2.65 17.98 0.05
C PHE A 148 3.36 18.54 -1.20
N GLN A 149 4.20 19.54 -1.03
CA GLN A 149 4.97 20.13 -2.16
C GLN A 149 5.95 19.12 -2.78
N GLN A 150 6.61 18.31 -1.95
CA GLN A 150 7.48 17.24 -2.43
C GLN A 150 6.69 16.17 -3.17
N PHE A 151 5.52 15.79 -2.66
CA PHE A 151 4.61 14.87 -3.31
C PHE A 151 4.19 15.36 -4.70
N LEU A 152 3.73 16.62 -4.81
CA LEU A 152 3.33 17.20 -6.10
C LEU A 152 4.46 17.23 -7.13
N GLY A 153 5.69 17.46 -6.69
CA GLY A 153 6.86 17.50 -7.58
C GLY A 153 7.37 16.12 -8.00
N ALA A 154 6.90 15.04 -7.34
CA ALA A 154 7.39 13.69 -7.53
C ALA A 154 6.43 12.82 -8.35
N VAL A 155 5.11 13.05 -8.27
CA VAL A 155 4.10 12.11 -8.74
C VAL A 155 3.78 12.29 -10.23
N ASP A 156 3.96 11.23 -11.02
CA ASP A 156 3.42 11.10 -12.37
C ASP A 156 2.12 10.27 -12.31
N TYR A 157 0.99 10.97 -12.30
CA TYR A 157 -0.35 10.35 -12.16
C TYR A 157 -0.68 9.36 -13.30
N GLN A 158 -0.13 9.54 -14.49
CA GLN A 158 -0.42 8.68 -15.65
C GLN A 158 0.21 7.28 -15.48
N MET A 159 1.28 7.19 -14.72
CA MET A 159 2.00 5.93 -14.47
C MET A 159 1.45 5.14 -13.27
N ILE A 160 0.44 5.66 -12.57
CA ILE A 160 -0.03 5.09 -11.31
C ILE A 160 -1.45 4.52 -11.47
N SER A 161 -1.66 3.28 -11.03
CA SER A 161 -2.97 2.64 -10.96
C SER A 161 -3.60 2.68 -9.56
N TRP A 162 -2.75 2.72 -8.54
CA TRP A 162 -3.14 2.69 -7.13
C TRP A 162 -2.17 3.52 -6.29
N VAL A 163 -2.69 4.34 -5.37
CA VAL A 163 -1.88 4.98 -4.33
C VAL A 163 -2.32 4.46 -2.96
N HIS A 164 -1.38 3.95 -2.20
CA HIS A 164 -1.58 3.62 -0.79
C HIS A 164 -0.84 4.60 0.10
N PHE A 165 -1.50 5.15 1.11
CA PHE A 165 -0.93 6.09 2.07
C PHE A 165 -0.77 5.47 3.46
N GLU A 166 0.43 5.57 4.02
CA GLU A 166 0.68 5.51 5.45
C GLU A 166 0.66 6.95 5.98
N PRO A 167 -0.40 7.41 6.69
CA PRO A 167 -0.55 8.83 7.04
C PRO A 167 0.35 9.24 8.21
N ARG A 168 1.63 9.45 7.97
CA ARG A 168 2.61 9.92 8.98
C ARG A 168 2.31 11.35 9.43
N SER A 169 1.92 12.21 8.51
CA SER A 169 1.43 13.57 8.74
C SER A 169 0.02 13.68 8.14
N PRO A 170 -1.05 13.43 8.91
CA PRO A 170 -2.41 13.41 8.37
C PRO A 170 -2.80 14.70 7.64
N THR A 171 -2.35 15.86 8.11
CA THR A 171 -2.63 17.16 7.46
C THR A 171 -2.02 17.26 6.06
N GLU A 172 -0.76 16.84 5.90
CA GLU A 172 -0.12 16.79 4.59
C GLU A 172 -0.75 15.70 3.71
N THR A 173 -1.07 14.53 4.30
CA THR A 173 -1.68 13.41 3.58
C THR A 173 -3.06 13.78 3.04
N VAL A 174 -3.90 14.51 3.77
CA VAL A 174 -5.19 15.01 3.27
C VAL A 174 -5.02 15.79 1.97
N ARG A 175 -4.02 16.69 1.91
CA ARG A 175 -3.71 17.48 0.71
C ARG A 175 -3.22 16.62 -0.45
N MET A 176 -2.39 15.60 -0.17
CA MET A 176 -1.90 14.65 -1.18
C MET A 176 -3.05 13.82 -1.75
N VAL A 177 -3.92 13.27 -0.90
CA VAL A 177 -5.10 12.51 -1.32
C VAL A 177 -6.03 13.39 -2.17
N GLN A 178 -6.25 14.65 -1.77
CA GLN A 178 -7.08 15.57 -2.54
C GLN A 178 -6.51 15.84 -3.93
N ALA A 179 -5.20 16.01 -4.06
CA ALA A 179 -4.57 16.21 -5.38
C ALA A 179 -4.78 15.02 -6.32
N VAL A 180 -4.74 13.78 -5.80
CA VAL A 180 -5.05 12.58 -6.60
C VAL A 180 -6.53 12.55 -6.97
N ARG A 181 -7.43 12.94 -6.06
CA ARG A 181 -8.87 13.03 -6.34
C ARG A 181 -9.17 14.05 -7.42
N ASP A 182 -8.54 15.23 -7.35
CA ASP A 182 -8.68 16.29 -8.37
C ASP A 182 -8.18 15.79 -9.74
N PHE A 183 -7.16 14.93 -9.78
CA PHE A 183 -6.75 14.24 -11.01
C PHE A 183 -7.84 13.26 -11.48
N ASN A 184 -8.39 12.41 -10.59
CA ASN A 184 -9.43 11.46 -10.91
C ASN A 184 -10.72 12.13 -11.46
N GLU A 185 -11.07 13.30 -10.94
CA GLU A 185 -12.22 14.08 -11.45
C GLU A 185 -11.99 14.62 -12.86
N ARG A 186 -10.75 15.01 -13.17
CA ARG A 186 -10.37 15.53 -14.51
C ARG A 186 -10.14 14.42 -15.53
N CYS A 187 -9.68 13.26 -15.09
CA CYS A 187 -9.26 12.13 -15.93
C CYS A 187 -9.93 10.83 -15.45
N PRO A 188 -11.27 10.69 -15.54
CA PRO A 188 -12.00 9.53 -14.99
C PRO A 188 -11.61 8.20 -15.64
N GLU A 189 -11.18 8.20 -16.91
CA GLU A 189 -10.70 7.01 -17.63
C GLU A 189 -9.37 6.48 -17.06
N GLU A 190 -8.60 7.35 -16.45
CA GLU A 190 -7.30 7.04 -15.85
C GLU A 190 -7.37 6.99 -14.32
N ARG A 191 -8.56 6.77 -13.79
CA ARG A 191 -8.81 6.81 -12.33
C ARG A 191 -7.80 5.98 -11.56
N ILE A 192 -7.23 6.61 -10.52
CA ILE A 192 -6.31 6.00 -9.56
C ILE A 192 -7.11 5.56 -8.33
N ILE A 193 -6.96 4.33 -7.91
CA ILE A 193 -7.57 3.83 -6.67
C ILE A 193 -6.77 4.33 -5.47
N LEU A 194 -7.46 4.74 -4.42
CA LEU A 194 -6.88 5.31 -3.21
C LEU A 194 -7.10 4.40 -2.01
N SER A 195 -6.07 4.17 -1.23
CA SER A 195 -6.20 3.51 0.06
C SER A 195 -5.30 4.13 1.12
N ALA A 196 -5.66 3.94 2.38
CA ALA A 196 -4.85 4.43 3.49
C ALA A 196 -4.92 3.49 4.70
N ASP A 197 -3.83 3.47 5.47
CA ASP A 197 -3.79 2.88 6.80
C ASP A 197 -4.52 3.77 7.81
N LEU A 198 -5.27 3.16 8.73
CA LEU A 198 -5.88 3.84 9.85
C LEU A 198 -5.35 3.29 11.18
N ALA A 199 -4.55 4.10 11.86
CA ALA A 199 -3.91 3.76 13.13
C ALA A 199 -4.57 4.43 14.34
N SER A 200 -5.50 5.38 14.12
CA SER A 200 -6.12 6.17 15.19
C SER A 200 -7.49 6.69 14.76
N LEU A 201 -8.44 6.73 15.72
CA LEU A 201 -9.76 7.35 15.54
C LEU A 201 -9.74 8.87 15.77
N LYS A 202 -8.57 9.49 15.91
CA LYS A 202 -8.48 10.94 16.01
C LYS A 202 -8.90 11.60 14.70
N LYS A 203 -9.54 12.77 14.81
CA LYS A 203 -10.09 13.51 13.66
C LYS A 203 -9.15 13.65 12.48
N PRO A 204 -7.84 14.04 12.63
CA PRO A 204 -6.96 14.17 11.47
C PRO A 204 -6.76 12.86 10.68
N SER A 205 -6.70 11.71 11.37
CA SER A 205 -6.59 10.39 10.73
C SER A 205 -7.88 9.98 10.03
N LEU A 206 -9.03 10.26 10.65
CA LEU A 206 -10.34 10.00 10.07
C LEU A 206 -10.61 10.87 8.83
N MET A 207 -10.08 12.10 8.78
CA MET A 207 -10.17 12.96 7.59
C MET A 207 -9.44 12.36 6.39
N VAL A 208 -8.28 11.72 6.57
CA VAL A 208 -7.60 10.98 5.50
C VAL A 208 -8.44 9.78 5.09
N ALA A 209 -8.89 8.99 6.07
CA ALA A 209 -9.69 7.80 5.84
C ALA A 209 -11.00 8.07 5.08
N ASP A 210 -11.61 9.24 5.28
CA ASP A 210 -12.86 9.63 4.60
C ASP A 210 -12.68 9.99 3.12
N LEU A 211 -11.45 10.19 2.66
CA LEU A 211 -11.15 10.65 1.29
C LEU A 211 -10.67 9.52 0.37
N VAL A 212 -10.48 8.30 0.86
CA VAL A 212 -9.95 7.16 0.10
C VAL A 212 -11.04 6.14 -0.23
N ASP A 213 -10.74 5.20 -1.13
CA ASP A 213 -11.66 4.12 -1.51
C ASP A 213 -11.63 2.97 -0.50
N TYR A 214 -10.42 2.66 0.04
CA TYR A 214 -10.21 1.56 0.99
C TYR A 214 -9.44 2.05 2.22
N VAL A 215 -9.92 1.68 3.40
CA VAL A 215 -9.27 1.94 4.69
C VAL A 215 -8.80 0.63 5.28
N PHE A 216 -7.49 0.48 5.49
CA PHE A 216 -6.90 -0.65 6.19
C PHE A 216 -6.70 -0.28 7.66
N VAL A 217 -7.48 -0.88 8.52
CA VAL A 217 -7.45 -0.60 9.96
C VAL A 217 -6.35 -1.40 10.62
N ARG A 218 -5.42 -0.70 11.28
CA ARG A 218 -4.26 -1.31 11.95
C ARG A 218 -4.68 -2.10 13.19
N LYS A 219 -4.08 -3.28 13.40
CA LYS A 219 -4.39 -4.21 14.49
C LYS A 219 -4.36 -3.54 15.88
N HIS A 220 -3.39 -2.67 16.12
CA HIS A 220 -3.27 -1.99 17.40
C HIS A 220 -4.42 -1.01 17.72
N LEU A 221 -5.16 -0.53 16.71
CA LEU A 221 -6.33 0.33 16.94
C LEU A 221 -7.42 -0.39 17.76
N LYS A 222 -7.66 -1.69 17.49
CA LYS A 222 -8.56 -2.53 18.28
C LYS A 222 -8.13 -2.56 19.75
N HIS A 223 -6.85 -2.84 20.00
CA HIS A 223 -6.31 -2.95 21.36
C HIS A 223 -6.33 -1.59 22.09
N ALA A 224 -5.92 -0.51 21.41
CA ALA A 224 -5.90 0.82 22.02
C ALA A 224 -7.27 1.37 22.41
N ASN A 225 -8.35 0.87 21.79
CA ASN A 225 -9.74 1.26 22.08
C ASN A 225 -10.54 0.16 22.80
N SER A 226 -9.90 -0.95 23.18
CA SER A 226 -10.53 -2.08 23.89
C SER A 226 -11.73 -2.70 23.16
N PHE A 227 -11.73 -2.68 21.82
CA PHE A 227 -12.77 -3.32 21.02
C PHE A 227 -12.71 -4.84 21.14
N MET A 228 -13.87 -5.48 21.23
CA MET A 228 -13.97 -6.93 21.45
C MET A 228 -13.57 -7.74 20.23
N ASN A 229 -13.91 -7.27 19.02
CA ASN A 229 -13.73 -8.03 17.80
C ASN A 229 -13.63 -7.10 16.55
N GLY A 230 -13.39 -7.72 15.39
CA GLY A 230 -13.28 -6.99 14.14
C GLY A 230 -14.58 -6.33 13.67
N HIS A 231 -15.74 -6.88 14.01
CA HIS A 231 -17.03 -6.24 13.70
C HIS A 231 -17.15 -4.89 14.41
N GLU A 232 -16.95 -4.87 15.72
CA GLU A 232 -16.99 -3.63 16.50
C GLU A 232 -15.95 -2.61 16.01
N THR A 233 -14.76 -3.08 15.64
CA THR A 233 -13.69 -2.24 15.13
C THR A 233 -14.10 -1.49 13.85
N VAL A 234 -14.66 -2.19 12.85
CA VAL A 234 -15.02 -1.54 11.57
C VAL A 234 -16.23 -0.60 11.72
N TRP A 235 -17.16 -0.92 12.61
CA TRP A 235 -18.29 -0.04 12.92
C TRP A 235 -17.86 1.21 13.68
N ALA A 236 -16.95 1.10 14.64
CA ALA A 236 -16.39 2.27 15.33
C ALA A 236 -15.70 3.25 14.36
N VAL A 237 -14.99 2.71 13.35
CA VAL A 237 -14.42 3.54 12.28
C VAL A 237 -15.53 4.23 11.48
N ARG A 238 -16.57 3.48 11.05
CA ARG A 238 -17.71 4.03 10.29
C ARG A 238 -18.39 5.17 11.06
N ASP A 239 -18.62 5.01 12.36
CA ASP A 239 -19.24 6.04 13.18
C ASP A 239 -18.34 7.28 13.34
N GLY A 240 -17.03 7.07 13.48
CA GLY A 240 -16.05 8.18 13.46
C GLY A 240 -16.09 8.98 12.15
N LEU A 241 -16.18 8.30 11.00
CA LEU A 241 -16.32 8.96 9.68
C LEU A 241 -17.63 9.73 9.58
N ARG A 242 -18.74 9.16 10.06
CA ARG A 242 -20.05 9.87 10.11
C ARG A 242 -19.97 11.16 10.94
N GLN A 243 -19.27 11.12 12.07
CA GLN A 243 -19.05 12.29 12.92
C GLN A 243 -18.24 13.37 12.20
N VAL A 244 -17.12 13.01 11.57
CA VAL A 244 -16.29 13.94 10.79
C VAL A 244 -17.11 14.61 9.68
N ARG A 245 -17.91 13.85 8.93
CA ARG A 245 -18.79 14.36 7.88
C ARG A 245 -19.88 15.28 8.43
N ALA A 246 -20.49 14.96 9.57
CA ALA A 246 -21.49 15.78 10.22
C ALA A 246 -20.91 17.12 10.68
N GLU A 247 -19.74 17.12 11.25
CA GLU A 247 -19.03 18.36 11.63
C GLU A 247 -18.66 19.21 10.43
N TRP A 248 -18.17 18.58 9.35
CA TRP A 248 -17.87 19.29 8.11
C TRP A 248 -19.10 20.02 7.54
N LYS A 249 -20.27 19.33 7.49
CA LYS A 249 -21.54 19.93 7.03
C LYS A 249 -21.98 21.12 7.89
N LYS A 250 -21.76 21.08 9.20
CA LYS A 250 -22.11 22.17 10.11
C LYS A 250 -21.22 23.41 9.92
N ASN A 251 -19.96 23.19 9.55
CA ASN A 251 -18.96 24.26 9.45
C ASN A 251 -18.88 24.87 8.04
N GLN A 252 -19.68 24.42 7.07
CA GLN A 252 -19.75 25.04 5.76
C GLN A 252 -20.39 26.44 5.88
N PRO A 253 -19.74 27.49 5.35
CA PRO A 253 -20.39 28.78 5.22
C PRO A 253 -21.63 28.61 4.34
N ARG A 254 -22.78 29.16 4.77
CA ARG A 254 -23.99 29.22 3.95
C ARG A 254 -23.61 29.82 2.60
N LYS A 255 -23.81 29.04 1.51
CA LYS A 255 -23.49 29.46 0.15
C LYS A 255 -24.22 30.74 -0.17
N THR A 256 -23.52 31.88 -0.21
CA THR A 256 -23.91 33.02 -1.02
C THR A 256 -23.41 32.73 -2.45
N PRO A 257 -24.25 32.86 -3.47
CA PRO A 257 -23.80 32.65 -4.83
C PRO A 257 -22.93 33.82 -5.26
N HIS A 258 -21.62 33.63 -5.37
CA HIS A 258 -20.74 34.56 -6.09
C HIS A 258 -20.03 33.79 -7.21
N PRO A 259 -20.08 34.32 -8.44
CA PRO A 259 -19.43 33.72 -9.59
C PRO A 259 -17.95 34.11 -9.65
N THR A 260 -17.17 33.20 -10.19
CA THR A 260 -15.83 33.40 -10.72
C THR A 260 -14.73 33.84 -9.75
N GLN A 261 -13.86 32.89 -9.38
CA GLN A 261 -12.45 33.24 -9.20
C GLN A 261 -11.55 32.04 -9.52
N GLY A 262 -10.52 32.35 -10.31
CA GLY A 262 -9.48 31.44 -10.75
C GLY A 262 -8.65 30.90 -9.58
N PHE A 263 -7.77 29.97 -9.93
CA PHE A 263 -6.85 29.27 -9.06
C PHE A 263 -6.29 30.14 -7.93
N LEU A 264 -6.80 29.94 -6.71
CA LEU A 264 -6.18 30.44 -5.49
C LEU A 264 -5.42 29.28 -4.83
N PRO A 265 -4.24 29.55 -4.20
CA PRO A 265 -3.53 28.56 -3.40
C PRO A 265 -4.47 28.03 -2.32
N LEU A 266 -4.53 26.71 -2.13
CA LEU A 266 -5.34 26.06 -1.11
C LEU A 266 -5.02 26.68 0.27
N ASP A 267 -5.96 27.41 0.83
CA ASP A 267 -5.92 27.90 2.20
C ASP A 267 -5.81 26.66 3.13
N PRO A 268 -4.81 26.61 4.03
CA PRO A 268 -4.66 25.51 4.98
C PRO A 268 -5.88 25.26 5.87
N SER A 269 -6.80 26.23 5.98
CA SER A 269 -8.05 26.12 6.74
C SER A 269 -9.20 25.43 5.96
N HIS A 270 -9.04 25.20 4.64
CA HIS A 270 -10.07 24.53 3.84
C HIS A 270 -9.92 23.01 3.91
N CYS A 271 -10.80 22.39 4.67
CA CYS A 271 -10.99 20.95 4.64
C CYS A 271 -11.74 20.59 3.34
N PRO A 272 -11.20 19.68 2.49
CA PRO A 272 -11.86 19.29 1.26
C PRO A 272 -13.24 18.67 1.52
N ALA A 273 -14.16 18.83 0.56
CA ALA A 273 -15.47 18.20 0.64
C ALA A 273 -15.33 16.66 0.70
N PRO A 274 -16.02 15.98 1.62
CA PRO A 274 -16.01 14.53 1.63
C PRO A 274 -16.60 13.98 0.34
N PRO A 275 -16.11 12.82 -0.16
CA PRO A 275 -16.69 12.16 -1.33
C PRO A 275 -18.15 11.82 -1.09
N GLN A 276 -18.91 11.63 -2.18
CA GLN A 276 -20.31 11.16 -2.07
C GLN A 276 -20.32 9.74 -1.46
N ASP A 277 -19.40 8.89 -1.88
CA ASP A 277 -19.28 7.53 -1.37
C ASP A 277 -18.40 7.50 -0.10
N VAL A 278 -18.77 6.66 0.83
CA VAL A 278 -17.96 6.36 2.01
C VAL A 278 -16.99 5.21 1.69
N PRO A 279 -15.81 5.15 2.32
CA PRO A 279 -14.83 4.11 2.02
C PRO A 279 -15.29 2.71 2.44
N THR A 280 -14.73 1.70 1.79
CA THR A 280 -14.72 0.32 2.30
C THR A 280 -13.72 0.23 3.46
N ILE A 281 -14.16 -0.27 4.61
CA ILE A 281 -13.36 -0.39 5.82
C ILE A 281 -12.97 -1.85 6.02
N ILE A 282 -11.68 -2.12 6.13
CA ILE A 282 -11.10 -3.46 6.22
C ILE A 282 -10.26 -3.54 7.50
N TYR A 283 -10.54 -4.53 8.33
CA TYR A 283 -9.73 -4.86 9.50
C TYR A 283 -9.26 -6.30 9.40
N ASN A 284 -7.97 -6.54 9.63
CA ASN A 284 -7.42 -7.89 9.68
C ASN A 284 -6.90 -8.24 11.08
N ASN A 285 -7.30 -9.42 11.51
CA ASN A 285 -6.60 -10.20 12.50
C ASN A 285 -6.67 -11.65 12.03
N TYR A 286 -5.56 -12.20 11.51
CA TYR A 286 -5.56 -13.51 10.88
C TYR A 286 -6.16 -14.61 11.78
N ALA A 287 -6.01 -14.52 13.12
CA ALA A 287 -6.60 -15.44 14.08
C ALA A 287 -8.13 -15.33 14.16
N GLU A 288 -8.70 -14.16 13.87
CA GLU A 288 -10.14 -13.90 13.78
C GLU A 288 -10.65 -13.89 12.33
N GLY A 289 -9.74 -13.83 11.35
CA GLY A 289 -10.02 -13.54 9.94
C GLY A 289 -10.07 -12.04 9.64
N ALA A 290 -10.45 -11.66 8.42
CA ALA A 290 -10.63 -10.26 8.07
C ALA A 290 -12.11 -9.86 8.11
N SER A 291 -12.40 -8.70 8.69
CA SER A 291 -13.72 -8.07 8.77
C SER A 291 -13.79 -6.92 7.78
N CYS A 292 -14.89 -6.82 7.04
CA CYS A 292 -15.09 -5.80 6.02
C CYS A 292 -16.46 -5.15 6.15
N LEU A 293 -16.50 -3.82 6.06
CA LEU A 293 -17.71 -3.02 6.02
C LEU A 293 -17.74 -2.21 4.73
N LEU A 294 -18.71 -2.52 3.86
CA LEU A 294 -18.88 -1.87 2.56
C LEU A 294 -19.49 -0.46 2.69
N PRO A 295 -19.48 0.33 1.61
CA PRO A 295 -20.09 1.66 1.59
C PRO A 295 -21.58 1.68 1.94
N ASP A 296 -22.33 0.63 1.61
CA ASP A 296 -23.76 0.44 1.89
C ASP A 296 -24.05 -0.14 3.29
N ASP A 297 -23.04 -0.17 4.16
CA ASP A 297 -23.08 -0.76 5.48
C ASP A 297 -23.27 -2.29 5.50
N THR A 298 -23.12 -2.96 4.36
CA THR A 298 -23.05 -4.43 4.31
C THR A 298 -21.76 -4.91 5.00
N PHE A 299 -21.92 -5.71 6.04
CA PHE A 299 -20.82 -6.34 6.76
C PHE A 299 -20.62 -7.78 6.28
N PHE A 300 -19.36 -8.17 6.09
CA PHE A 300 -19.00 -9.57 5.93
C PHE A 300 -17.63 -9.87 6.56
N LYS A 301 -17.37 -11.15 6.77
CA LYS A 301 -16.11 -11.64 7.31
C LYS A 301 -15.58 -12.78 6.46
N VAL A 302 -14.26 -12.86 6.32
CA VAL A 302 -13.56 -14.05 5.80
C VAL A 302 -13.00 -14.86 6.96
N GLY A 303 -12.80 -16.15 6.73
CA GLY A 303 -12.47 -17.09 7.80
C GLY A 303 -11.10 -16.84 8.43
N PRO A 304 -10.91 -17.33 9.67
CA PRO A 304 -9.61 -17.28 10.31
C PRO A 304 -8.65 -18.27 9.67
N HIS A 305 -7.38 -17.90 9.68
CA HIS A 305 -6.27 -18.79 9.36
C HIS A 305 -5.28 -18.77 10.52
N THR A 306 -4.95 -19.95 11.03
CA THR A 306 -4.03 -20.08 12.17
C THR A 306 -2.65 -20.51 11.67
N PRO A 307 -1.59 -19.76 12.00
CA PRO A 307 -0.23 -20.18 11.66
C PRO A 307 0.16 -21.46 12.44
N GLN A 308 0.88 -22.37 11.80
CA GLN A 308 1.43 -23.56 12.48
C GLN A 308 2.53 -23.20 13.48
N LYS A 309 3.26 -22.15 13.19
CA LYS A 309 4.30 -21.57 14.05
C LYS A 309 4.38 -20.07 13.83
N ILE A 310 4.80 -19.34 14.86
CA ILE A 310 5.10 -17.91 14.75
C ILE A 310 6.60 -17.73 14.77
N VAL A 311 7.15 -17.12 13.73
CA VAL A 311 8.58 -16.85 13.54
C VAL A 311 8.85 -15.35 13.56
N ASP A 312 8.17 -14.58 12.69
CA ASP A 312 8.34 -13.12 12.61
C ASP A 312 7.02 -12.45 12.31
N VAL A 313 6.50 -11.68 13.26
CA VAL A 313 5.23 -10.96 13.16
C VAL A 313 5.37 -9.55 12.57
N ILE A 314 6.61 -9.07 12.37
CA ILE A 314 6.86 -7.73 11.85
C ILE A 314 6.48 -7.68 10.38
N GLY A 315 5.63 -6.73 10.00
CA GLY A 315 5.14 -6.60 8.62
C GLY A 315 3.92 -7.47 8.30
N GLU A 316 3.25 -8.05 9.30
CA GLU A 316 2.00 -8.81 9.11
C GLU A 316 0.90 -7.97 8.48
N ASN A 317 0.64 -6.78 9.04
CA ASN A 317 -0.40 -5.87 8.52
C ASN A 317 -0.08 -5.38 7.11
N GLU A 318 1.18 -5.05 6.87
CA GLU A 318 1.69 -4.62 5.57
C GLU A 318 1.54 -5.73 4.53
N THR A 319 1.79 -6.99 4.94
CA THR A 319 1.60 -8.16 4.08
C THR A 319 0.14 -8.36 3.72
N PHE A 320 -0.77 -8.25 4.69
CA PHE A 320 -2.20 -8.33 4.44
C PHE A 320 -2.64 -7.27 3.42
N ALA A 321 -2.36 -5.99 3.71
CA ALA A 321 -2.81 -4.89 2.87
C ALA A 321 -2.22 -4.96 1.45
N ALA A 322 -0.91 -5.24 1.32
CA ALA A 322 -0.26 -5.39 0.02
C ALA A 322 -0.81 -6.57 -0.79
N ALA A 323 -1.11 -7.71 -0.14
CA ALA A 323 -1.68 -8.86 -0.80
C ALA A 323 -3.14 -8.63 -1.23
N VAL A 324 -3.92 -7.87 -0.47
CA VAL A 324 -5.27 -7.43 -0.87
C VAL A 324 -5.18 -6.51 -2.09
N ILE A 325 -4.28 -5.53 -2.08
CA ILE A 325 -4.07 -4.63 -3.22
C ILE A 325 -3.64 -5.43 -4.45
N TYR A 326 -2.66 -6.34 -4.31
CA TYR A 326 -2.21 -7.23 -5.37
C TYR A 326 -3.39 -8.00 -5.99
N ALA A 327 -4.25 -8.58 -5.16
CA ALA A 327 -5.41 -9.34 -5.61
C ALA A 327 -6.47 -8.46 -6.30
N LEU A 328 -6.71 -7.25 -5.79
CA LEU A 328 -7.67 -6.30 -6.37
C LEU A 328 -7.20 -5.65 -7.69
N LEU A 329 -5.91 -5.72 -8.01
CA LEU A 329 -5.41 -5.36 -9.34
C LEU A 329 -5.85 -6.35 -10.42
N GLU A 330 -6.28 -7.57 -10.03
CA GLU A 330 -6.88 -8.54 -10.93
C GLU A 330 -8.38 -8.24 -11.14
N PRO A 331 -8.82 -7.82 -12.34
CA PRO A 331 -10.19 -7.33 -12.55
C PRO A 331 -11.30 -8.37 -12.31
N LYS A 332 -10.94 -9.64 -12.27
CA LYS A 332 -11.90 -10.77 -12.13
C LYS A 332 -12.14 -11.18 -10.67
N LEU A 333 -11.31 -10.68 -9.74
CA LEU A 333 -11.44 -11.06 -8.33
C LEU A 333 -12.44 -10.18 -7.61
N ARG A 334 -13.23 -10.81 -6.75
CA ARG A 334 -14.14 -10.12 -5.84
C ARG A 334 -13.38 -9.69 -4.59
N LEU A 335 -13.85 -8.65 -3.94
CA LEU A 335 -13.25 -8.16 -2.68
C LEU A 335 -13.13 -9.26 -1.61
N ARG A 336 -14.13 -10.15 -1.49
CA ARG A 336 -14.08 -11.27 -0.54
C ARG A 336 -12.89 -12.18 -0.81
N ASP A 337 -12.62 -12.49 -2.08
CA ASP A 337 -11.52 -13.37 -2.49
C ASP A 337 -10.17 -12.69 -2.25
N ALA A 338 -10.08 -11.38 -2.50
CA ALA A 338 -8.89 -10.59 -2.20
C ALA A 338 -8.58 -10.56 -0.69
N LEU A 339 -9.60 -10.43 0.17
CA LEU A 339 -9.42 -10.47 1.62
C LEU A 339 -8.97 -11.85 2.11
N GLU A 340 -9.54 -12.91 1.54
CA GLU A 340 -9.11 -14.28 1.83
C GLU A 340 -7.65 -14.49 1.46
N TYR A 341 -7.24 -14.04 0.27
CA TYR A 341 -5.85 -14.10 -0.16
C TYR A 341 -4.92 -13.31 0.76
N GLY A 342 -5.33 -12.09 1.15
CA GLY A 342 -4.59 -11.25 2.08
C GLY A 342 -4.40 -11.90 3.45
N THR A 343 -5.45 -12.53 4.00
CA THR A 343 -5.37 -13.23 5.29
C THR A 343 -4.41 -14.42 5.22
N ARG A 344 -4.45 -15.21 4.15
CA ARG A 344 -3.49 -16.30 3.91
C ARG A 344 -2.06 -15.79 3.76
N ALA A 345 -1.85 -14.68 3.06
CA ALA A 345 -0.54 -14.08 2.89
C ALA A 345 0.04 -13.63 4.24
N ALA A 346 -0.77 -13.00 5.10
CA ALA A 346 -0.34 -12.60 6.44
C ALA A 346 0.08 -13.82 7.28
N VAL A 347 -0.72 -14.90 7.28
CA VAL A 347 -0.38 -16.16 7.96
C VAL A 347 0.89 -16.78 7.40
N PHE A 348 1.03 -16.81 6.07
CA PHE A 348 2.22 -17.35 5.41
C PHE A 348 3.48 -16.56 5.80
N LYS A 349 3.37 -15.23 5.92
CA LYS A 349 4.45 -14.33 6.34
C LYS A 349 4.90 -14.59 7.79
N VAL A 350 3.98 -14.70 8.74
CA VAL A 350 4.36 -14.84 10.16
C VAL A 350 5.05 -16.16 10.48
N GLN A 351 4.99 -17.14 9.58
CA GLN A 351 5.66 -18.45 9.72
C GLN A 351 7.11 -18.46 9.25
N GLN A 352 7.63 -17.34 8.76
CA GLN A 352 9.01 -17.24 8.23
C GLN A 352 9.62 -15.87 8.56
N ASP A 353 10.95 -15.81 8.53
CA ASP A 353 11.66 -14.55 8.73
C ASP A 353 11.59 -13.66 7.50
N GLY A 354 11.36 -12.36 7.72
CA GLY A 354 11.29 -11.36 6.67
C GLY A 354 10.18 -11.60 5.63
N PHE A 355 10.41 -11.13 4.39
CA PHE A 355 9.42 -11.17 3.30
C PHE A 355 9.81 -12.09 2.14
N ASP A 356 11.02 -12.67 2.15
CA ASP A 356 11.56 -13.37 0.99
C ASP A 356 10.77 -14.61 0.60
N GLY A 357 10.23 -15.32 1.57
CA GLY A 357 9.42 -16.50 1.34
C GLY A 357 8.11 -16.24 0.60
N LEU A 358 7.60 -15.00 0.59
CA LEU A 358 6.38 -14.63 -0.14
C LEU A 358 6.50 -14.85 -1.66
N ARG A 359 7.71 -15.00 -2.20
CA ARG A 359 7.93 -15.43 -3.60
C ARG A 359 7.33 -16.80 -3.90
N CYS A 360 7.28 -17.67 -2.89
CA CYS A 360 6.77 -19.03 -2.99
C CYS A 360 5.27 -19.12 -2.74
N MET A 361 4.62 -18.02 -2.36
CA MET A 361 3.18 -18.00 -2.17
C MET A 361 2.48 -18.25 -3.51
N PRO A 362 1.46 -19.13 -3.55
CA PRO A 362 0.68 -19.35 -4.76
C PRO A 362 0.10 -18.03 -5.29
N LYS A 363 0.34 -17.77 -6.57
CA LYS A 363 -0.15 -16.57 -7.27
C LYS A 363 -1.44 -16.82 -8.02
N ASP A 364 -1.87 -18.08 -8.10
CA ASP A 364 -3.16 -18.44 -8.64
C ASP A 364 -4.25 -18.09 -7.63
N LEU A 365 -4.78 -16.89 -7.80
CA LEU A 365 -5.78 -16.30 -6.90
C LEU A 365 -7.14 -17.03 -7.00
N ILE A 366 -7.39 -17.77 -8.07
CA ILE A 366 -8.65 -18.48 -8.32
C ILE A 366 -8.58 -19.94 -7.85
N GLY A 367 -7.43 -20.60 -8.02
CA GLY A 367 -7.24 -22.01 -7.68
C GLY A 367 -7.24 -22.32 -6.18
N CYS A 368 -7.05 -21.29 -5.32
CA CYS A 368 -7.00 -21.47 -3.87
C CYS A 368 -8.35 -21.77 -3.20
N TYR A 369 -9.49 -21.64 -3.92
CA TYR A 369 -10.84 -21.70 -3.34
C TYR A 369 -11.56 -23.03 -3.59
N TYR A 370 -11.01 -23.90 -4.44
CA TYR A 370 -11.64 -25.15 -4.88
C TYR A 370 -10.82 -26.41 -4.54
N ALA A 371 -9.79 -26.26 -3.70
CA ALA A 371 -8.99 -27.39 -3.23
C ALA A 371 -9.34 -27.80 -1.81
#